data_66814d5db29a75eb4875bb7bd581a15d
#
_entry.id   66814d5db29a75eb4875bb7bd581a15d
#
_cell.length_a   1.000
_cell.length_b   1.000
_cell.length_c   1.000
_cell.angle_alpha   90.00
_cell.angle_beta   90.00
_cell.angle_gamma   90.00
#
_symmetry.space_group_name_H-M   'P 1'
#
loop_
_entity.id
_entity.type
_entity.pdbx_description
1 polymer ?
#
loop_
_entity_poly.entity_id
_entity_poly.type
_entity_poly.pdbx_seq_one_letter_code
_entity_poly.pdbx_strand_id
1 'polypeptide(L)'
;PEMDGEKTMDLVRNQQGGFCRKTPIIALTANAMSGAEEKYRKMGFSDYLAKPINGILFEAMLLRYLPKERIEYMIDPDEISEMDGFRILGQKKKQRLIVSTDNVVDLPNDVIRQLGIPVMHYFVNTEYGHYEDMVEIHSDSLLSYIEKDQYAKSEAPTVGEYETFFGNLLEEAEQVLHISIASGSGKGFENASQAAAGFSHVQVFDSGHLSSGTGLMVMHAANMVLKNKDLDEVLQSLEAIQPKIQTSFILDSSKQLYRSGLLNKQVWK
;
A
#
# COMPACT_ATOMS: atom_id res chain seq x y z
N PRO A 1 24.64 13.65 15.89
CA PRO A 1 24.63 13.23 17.28
C PRO A 1 26.03 12.76 17.69
N GLU A 2 26.44 13.03 18.92
CA GLU A 2 27.77 12.66 19.44
C GLU A 2 27.92 11.14 19.62
N MET A 3 26.82 10.41 19.59
CA MET A 3 26.78 8.94 19.75
C MET A 3 25.75 8.34 18.78
N ASP A 4 26.13 7.30 18.04
CA ASP A 4 25.24 6.51 17.21
C ASP A 4 24.55 5.36 17.98
N GLY A 5 23.58 4.70 17.33
CA GLY A 5 22.83 3.61 17.97
C GLY A 5 23.67 2.38 18.31
N GLU A 6 24.75 2.11 17.56
CA GLU A 6 25.64 0.97 17.80
C GLU A 6 26.45 1.18 19.09
N LYS A 7 27.06 2.36 19.23
CA LYS A 7 27.80 2.74 20.44
C LYS A 7 26.87 2.79 21.65
N THR A 8 25.65 3.28 21.48
CA THR A 8 24.66 3.29 22.57
C THR A 8 24.33 1.89 23.01
N MET A 9 24.09 0.96 22.09
CA MET A 9 23.80 -0.44 22.38
C MET A 9 24.97 -1.09 23.12
N ASP A 10 26.20 -0.91 22.64
CA ASP A 10 27.41 -1.46 23.28
C ASP A 10 27.59 -0.95 24.72
N LEU A 11 27.38 0.33 24.94
CA LEU A 11 27.46 0.91 26.28
C LEU A 11 26.40 0.34 27.21
N VAL A 12 25.17 0.20 26.77
CA VAL A 12 24.06 -0.38 27.54
C VAL A 12 24.36 -1.84 27.91
N ARG A 13 24.90 -2.64 26.97
CA ARG A 13 25.21 -4.05 27.18
C ARG A 13 26.41 -4.25 28.13
N ASN A 14 27.39 -3.38 28.06
CA ASN A 14 28.66 -3.51 28.79
C ASN A 14 28.71 -2.71 30.10
N GLN A 15 27.62 -2.03 30.46
CA GLN A 15 27.57 -1.26 31.72
C GLN A 15 27.75 -2.16 32.91
N GLN A 16 28.77 -1.88 33.72
CA GLN A 16 29.04 -2.65 34.98
C GLN A 16 27.90 -2.42 35.99
N GLY A 17 27.29 -3.52 36.47
CA GLY A 17 26.12 -3.46 37.35
C GLY A 17 24.84 -3.04 36.72
N GLY A 18 24.77 -2.89 35.36
CA GLY A 18 23.60 -2.45 34.61
C GLY A 18 22.48 -3.48 34.60
N PHE A 19 21.27 -3.02 34.90
CA PHE A 19 20.04 -3.82 34.82
C PHE A 19 19.64 -4.21 33.39
N CYS A 20 20.20 -3.53 32.37
CA CYS A 20 19.77 -3.65 30.98
C CYS A 20 20.56 -4.67 30.15
N ARG A 21 21.40 -5.50 30.75
CA ARG A 21 22.22 -6.50 30.02
C ARG A 21 21.40 -7.50 29.21
N LYS A 22 20.21 -7.86 29.70
CA LYS A 22 19.28 -8.81 29.06
C LYS A 22 18.04 -8.14 28.49
N THR A 23 17.89 -6.84 28.67
CA THR A 23 16.74 -6.09 28.13
C THR A 23 16.75 -6.13 26.62
N PRO A 24 15.64 -6.46 25.95
CA PRO A 24 15.55 -6.37 24.51
C PRO A 24 15.85 -4.93 24.03
N ILE A 25 16.74 -4.81 23.05
CA ILE A 25 17.09 -3.54 22.43
C ILE A 25 16.74 -3.65 20.96
N ILE A 26 15.86 -2.77 20.50
CA ILE A 26 15.33 -2.76 19.15
C ILE A 26 15.95 -1.59 18.38
N ALA A 27 16.51 -1.86 17.21
CA ALA A 27 17.05 -0.82 16.35
C ALA A 27 15.91 -0.16 15.53
N LEU A 28 15.82 1.16 15.58
CA LEU A 28 14.93 1.93 14.71
C LEU A 28 15.75 2.52 13.54
N THR A 29 15.58 1.98 12.34
CA THR A 29 16.43 2.32 11.19
C THR A 29 15.66 2.90 10.03
N ALA A 30 16.27 3.85 9.30
CA ALA A 30 15.77 4.31 8.02
C ALA A 30 16.15 3.36 6.87
N ASN A 31 17.07 2.40 7.11
CA ASN A 31 17.59 1.50 6.10
C ASN A 31 17.15 0.06 6.39
N ALA A 32 16.17 -0.41 5.64
CA ALA A 32 15.59 -1.76 5.72
C ALA A 32 15.98 -2.65 4.53
N MET A 33 17.17 -2.45 3.96
CA MET A 33 17.64 -3.26 2.83
C MET A 33 17.75 -4.74 3.19
N SER A 34 17.69 -5.59 2.18
CA SER A 34 17.93 -7.04 2.27
C SER A 34 19.23 -7.33 3.06
N GLY A 35 19.12 -8.16 4.11
CA GLY A 35 20.23 -8.44 5.03
C GLY A 35 20.32 -7.54 6.27
N ALA A 36 19.44 -6.54 6.43
CA ALA A 36 19.42 -5.68 7.60
C ALA A 36 19.21 -6.46 8.90
N GLU A 37 18.36 -7.48 8.91
CA GLU A 37 18.11 -8.33 10.07
C GLU A 37 19.38 -9.00 10.57
N GLU A 38 20.12 -9.65 9.68
CA GLU A 38 21.38 -10.33 10.04
C GLU A 38 22.43 -9.34 10.53
N LYS A 39 22.50 -8.16 9.92
CA LYS A 39 23.39 -7.07 10.31
C LYS A 39 23.11 -6.63 11.74
N TYR A 40 21.87 -6.25 12.07
CA TYR A 40 21.50 -5.76 13.39
C TYR A 40 21.62 -6.85 14.47
N ARG A 41 21.31 -8.10 14.12
CA ARG A 41 21.49 -9.24 15.02
C ARG A 41 22.98 -9.49 15.36
N LYS A 42 23.87 -9.38 14.37
CA LYS A 42 25.33 -9.46 14.59
C LYS A 42 25.87 -8.32 15.46
N MET A 43 25.25 -7.15 15.43
CA MET A 43 25.57 -6.01 16.27
C MET A 43 25.03 -6.14 17.70
N GLY A 44 24.26 -7.18 18.03
CA GLY A 44 23.72 -7.42 19.37
C GLY A 44 22.35 -6.83 19.65
N PHE A 45 21.67 -6.26 18.65
CA PHE A 45 20.27 -5.89 18.78
C PHE A 45 19.38 -7.12 18.83
N SER A 46 18.30 -7.02 19.59
CA SER A 46 17.31 -8.10 19.71
C SER A 46 16.43 -8.20 18.48
N ASP A 47 16.12 -7.04 17.86
CA ASP A 47 15.33 -6.93 16.64
C ASP A 47 15.54 -5.55 16.01
N TYR A 48 14.87 -5.29 14.88
CA TYR A 48 14.88 -3.97 14.25
C TYR A 48 13.50 -3.60 13.68
N LEU A 49 13.25 -2.29 13.54
CA LEU A 49 12.09 -1.73 12.86
C LEU A 49 12.53 -0.67 11.85
N ALA A 50 11.98 -0.77 10.67
CA ALA A 50 12.17 0.24 9.63
C ALA A 50 11.34 1.49 9.90
N LYS A 51 11.88 2.65 9.60
CA LYS A 51 11.13 3.91 9.53
C LYS A 51 10.59 4.09 8.10
N PRO A 52 9.31 4.53 7.95
CA PRO A 52 8.35 4.90 8.98
C PRO A 52 7.84 3.69 9.75
N ILE A 53 7.60 3.85 11.07
CA ILE A 53 7.18 2.75 11.94
C ILE A 53 5.76 2.31 11.57
N ASN A 54 5.62 1.05 11.18
CA ASN A 54 4.32 0.41 11.00
C ASN A 54 3.76 0.01 12.36
N GLY A 55 2.56 0.49 12.71
CA GLY A 55 1.92 0.25 14.01
C GLY A 55 1.73 -1.24 14.32
N ILE A 56 1.28 -2.02 13.33
CA ILE A 56 1.04 -3.46 13.48
C ILE A 56 2.36 -4.21 13.77
N LEU A 57 3.41 -3.90 13.02
CA LEU A 57 4.73 -4.51 13.26
C LEU A 57 5.31 -4.08 14.60
N PHE A 58 5.05 -2.84 15.03
CA PHE A 58 5.48 -2.35 16.34
C PHE A 58 4.77 -3.08 17.47
N GLU A 59 3.44 -3.23 17.41
CA GLU A 59 2.65 -3.99 18.38
C GLU A 59 3.08 -5.46 18.43
N ALA A 60 3.23 -6.11 17.28
CA ALA A 60 3.72 -7.49 17.20
C ALA A 60 5.09 -7.65 17.84
N MET A 61 5.96 -6.65 17.70
CA MET A 61 7.27 -6.64 18.32
C MET A 61 7.18 -6.44 19.84
N LEU A 62 6.33 -5.53 20.31
CA LEU A 62 6.10 -5.34 21.76
C LEU A 62 5.59 -6.63 22.39
N LEU A 63 4.62 -7.31 21.79
CA LEU A 63 4.09 -8.59 22.27
C LEU A 63 5.15 -9.70 22.32
N ARG A 64 6.14 -9.65 21.42
CA ARG A 64 7.25 -10.62 21.41
C ARG A 64 8.21 -10.45 22.59
N TYR A 65 8.44 -9.21 23.00
CA TYR A 65 9.50 -8.87 23.96
C TYR A 65 9.00 -8.45 25.35
N LEU A 66 7.73 -8.09 25.49
CA LEU A 66 7.15 -7.78 26.79
C LEU A 66 6.82 -9.06 27.57
N PRO A 67 7.04 -9.06 28.90
CA PRO A 67 6.57 -10.14 29.77
C PRO A 67 5.04 -10.27 29.66
N LYS A 68 4.55 -11.49 29.57
CA LYS A 68 3.10 -11.77 29.40
C LYS A 68 2.26 -11.16 30.53
N GLU A 69 2.81 -11.07 31.72
CA GLU A 69 2.17 -10.49 32.92
C GLU A 69 2.00 -8.95 32.85
N ARG A 70 2.62 -8.31 31.84
CA ARG A 70 2.56 -6.86 31.60
C ARG A 70 1.68 -6.50 30.40
N ILE A 71 1.03 -7.49 29.78
CA ILE A 71 0.18 -7.29 28.62
C ILE A 71 -1.27 -7.36 29.11
N GLU A 72 -1.98 -6.26 29.00
CA GLU A 72 -3.43 -6.21 29.19
C GLU A 72 -4.09 -6.19 27.81
N TYR A 73 -4.92 -7.19 27.54
CA TYR A 73 -5.73 -7.24 26.30
C TYR A 73 -7.03 -6.47 26.54
N MET A 74 -7.31 -5.50 25.70
CA MET A 74 -8.61 -4.77 25.73
C MET A 74 -9.78 -5.61 25.16
N ILE A 75 -9.48 -6.81 24.64
CA ILE A 75 -10.43 -7.78 24.07
C ILE A 75 -10.14 -9.13 24.73
N ASP A 76 -11.19 -9.92 24.98
CA ASP A 76 -11.08 -11.25 25.61
C ASP A 76 -10.10 -12.13 24.78
N PRO A 77 -9.09 -12.76 25.42
CA PRO A 77 -8.18 -13.68 24.73
C PRO A 77 -8.88 -14.80 23.97
N ASP A 78 -10.09 -15.22 24.38
CA ASP A 78 -10.89 -16.22 23.69
C ASP A 78 -11.55 -15.67 22.41
N GLU A 79 -11.84 -14.37 22.32
CA GLU A 79 -12.22 -13.70 21.07
C GLU A 79 -11.04 -13.53 20.11
N ILE A 80 -9.80 -13.44 20.64
CA ILE A 80 -8.58 -13.38 19.82
C ILE A 80 -8.28 -14.71 19.15
N SER A 81 -8.75 -15.84 19.70
CA SER A 81 -8.58 -17.17 19.09
C SER A 81 -9.38 -17.35 17.80
N GLU A 82 -10.44 -16.57 17.60
CA GLU A 82 -11.21 -16.47 16.36
C GLU A 82 -10.68 -15.37 15.42
N MET A 83 -9.94 -14.38 15.93
CA MET A 83 -9.20 -13.42 15.16
C MET A 83 -7.80 -13.99 14.85
N ASP A 84 -7.76 -14.88 13.89
CA ASP A 84 -6.62 -15.65 13.40
C ASP A 84 -5.46 -14.75 12.88
N GLY A 85 -4.76 -14.08 13.78
CA GLY A 85 -3.72 -13.09 13.45
C GLY A 85 -2.36 -13.31 14.11
N PHE A 86 -2.21 -14.23 15.04
CA PHE A 86 -0.94 -14.45 15.75
C PHE A 86 -0.43 -15.88 15.59
N ARG A 87 0.28 -16.19 14.52
CA ARG A 87 1.20 -17.33 14.46
C ARG A 87 2.63 -16.87 14.63
N ILE A 88 3.17 -17.21 15.77
CA ILE A 88 4.60 -17.22 16.07
C ILE A 88 5.24 -18.32 15.22
N LEU A 89 6.15 -17.92 14.33
CA LEU A 89 7.17 -18.73 13.65
C LEU A 89 6.69 -19.91 12.77
N GLY A 90 6.73 -19.69 11.45
CA GLY A 90 6.93 -20.78 10.51
C GLY A 90 6.00 -20.90 9.30
N GLN A 91 5.02 -20.09 9.14
CA GLN A 91 4.31 -19.79 7.88
C GLN A 91 3.45 -18.55 8.11
N LYS A 92 3.71 -17.48 7.35
CA LYS A 92 2.80 -16.33 7.29
C LYS A 92 1.43 -16.87 6.87
N LYS A 93 0.45 -16.91 7.79
CA LYS A 93 -0.91 -17.25 7.37
C LYS A 93 -1.32 -16.16 6.39
N LYS A 94 -1.73 -16.58 5.21
CA LYS A 94 -2.24 -15.66 4.21
C LYS A 94 -3.47 -14.94 4.75
N GLN A 95 -3.59 -13.66 4.44
CA GLN A 95 -4.83 -12.93 4.67
C GLN A 95 -5.94 -13.57 3.84
N ARG A 96 -7.17 -13.60 4.33
CA ARG A 96 -8.30 -14.15 3.55
C ARG A 96 -8.54 -13.34 2.27
N LEU A 97 -8.48 -12.03 2.37
CA LEU A 97 -8.75 -11.10 1.27
C LEU A 97 -7.88 -9.86 1.41
N ILE A 98 -7.21 -9.47 0.33
CA ILE A 98 -6.54 -8.16 0.20
C ILE A 98 -7.33 -7.31 -0.79
N VAL A 99 -7.56 -6.05 -0.42
CA VAL A 99 -8.05 -5.01 -1.34
C VAL A 99 -6.85 -4.24 -1.86
N SER A 100 -6.70 -4.16 -3.18
CA SER A 100 -5.65 -3.38 -3.87
C SER A 100 -6.28 -2.40 -4.86
N THR A 101 -5.50 -1.45 -5.33
CA THR A 101 -5.96 -0.43 -6.28
C THR A 101 -4.81 0.14 -7.10
N ASP A 102 -5.13 1.03 -8.03
CA ASP A 102 -4.18 1.84 -8.78
C ASP A 102 -3.82 3.14 -8.02
N ASN A 103 -2.65 3.74 -8.25
CA ASN A 103 -2.25 4.99 -7.58
C ASN A 103 -3.10 6.21 -7.99
N VAL A 104 -3.80 6.13 -9.12
CA VAL A 104 -4.65 7.21 -9.66
C VAL A 104 -6.00 7.37 -8.95
N VAL A 105 -6.16 6.77 -7.77
CA VAL A 105 -7.34 6.92 -6.91
C VAL A 105 -7.26 8.09 -5.92
N ASP A 106 -6.14 8.81 -5.92
CA ASP A 106 -5.89 10.02 -5.13
C ASP A 106 -6.17 9.87 -3.63
N LEU A 107 -5.93 8.68 -3.09
CA LEU A 107 -5.96 8.46 -1.65
C LEU A 107 -4.68 9.02 -0.99
N PRO A 108 -4.82 9.70 0.16
CA PRO A 108 -3.66 10.12 0.92
C PRO A 108 -2.77 8.93 1.33
N ASN A 109 -1.46 9.11 1.26
CA ASN A 109 -0.49 8.05 1.56
C ASN A 109 -0.59 7.49 2.99
N ASP A 110 -1.04 8.30 3.95
CA ASP A 110 -1.28 7.86 5.32
C ASP A 110 -2.51 6.94 5.40
N VAL A 111 -3.57 7.20 4.63
CA VAL A 111 -4.75 6.33 4.53
C VAL A 111 -4.37 5.00 3.88
N ILE A 112 -3.63 5.03 2.76
CA ILE A 112 -3.13 3.82 2.08
C ILE A 112 -2.34 2.94 3.05
N ARG A 113 -1.41 3.54 3.81
CA ARG A 113 -0.59 2.82 4.79
C ARG A 113 -1.41 2.31 5.97
N GLN A 114 -2.32 3.13 6.50
CA GLN A 114 -3.15 2.76 7.65
C GLN A 114 -4.08 1.58 7.33
N LEU A 115 -4.63 1.55 6.13
CA LEU A 115 -5.52 0.48 5.67
C LEU A 115 -4.77 -0.70 5.04
N GLY A 116 -3.44 -0.60 4.88
CA GLY A 116 -2.62 -1.65 4.28
C GLY A 116 -2.99 -1.96 2.83
N ILE A 117 -3.34 -0.93 2.03
CA ILE A 117 -3.79 -1.10 0.65
C ILE A 117 -2.57 -1.16 -0.28
N PRO A 118 -2.30 -2.30 -0.94
CA PRO A 118 -1.31 -2.36 -2.01
C PRO A 118 -1.76 -1.54 -3.21
N VAL A 119 -0.81 -0.81 -3.80
CA VAL A 119 -1.08 0.11 -4.90
C VAL A 119 -0.25 -0.27 -6.11
N MET A 120 -0.90 -0.37 -7.27
CA MET A 120 -0.26 -0.50 -8.57
C MET A 120 -0.02 0.89 -9.15
N HIS A 121 1.22 1.19 -9.51
CA HIS A 121 1.58 2.51 -10.01
C HIS A 121 1.43 2.61 -11.52
N TYR A 122 0.85 3.71 -11.97
CA TYR A 122 0.84 4.12 -13.37
C TYR A 122 2.19 4.74 -13.73
N PHE A 123 2.38 5.03 -14.99
CA PHE A 123 3.58 5.64 -15.51
C PHE A 123 3.29 7.01 -16.14
N VAL A 124 4.31 7.84 -16.15
CA VAL A 124 4.31 9.14 -16.82
C VAL A 124 5.39 9.12 -17.90
N ASN A 125 4.96 9.24 -19.14
CA ASN A 125 5.83 9.37 -20.30
C ASN A 125 6.08 10.83 -20.60
N THR A 126 7.34 11.19 -20.72
CA THR A 126 7.83 12.51 -21.15
C THR A 126 8.79 12.33 -22.32
N GLU A 127 9.26 13.42 -22.91
CA GLU A 127 10.33 13.36 -23.93
C GLU A 127 11.66 12.85 -23.37
N TYR A 128 11.86 12.88 -22.05
CA TYR A 128 13.11 12.46 -21.40
C TYR A 128 13.07 11.03 -20.89
N GLY A 129 11.90 10.40 -20.78
CA GLY A 129 11.80 9.03 -20.30
C GLY A 129 10.41 8.62 -19.86
N HIS A 130 10.39 7.42 -19.32
CA HIS A 130 9.25 6.73 -18.75
C HIS A 130 9.49 6.59 -17.26
N TYR A 131 8.59 7.10 -16.45
CA TYR A 131 8.76 7.24 -15.00
C TYR A 131 7.57 6.64 -14.27
N GLU A 132 7.84 5.90 -13.22
CA GLU A 132 6.80 5.39 -12.31
C GLU A 132 6.23 6.57 -11.49
N ASP A 133 4.92 6.77 -11.61
CA ASP A 133 4.21 7.88 -10.97
C ASP A 133 4.22 7.73 -9.44
N MET A 134 4.45 8.85 -8.74
CA MET A 134 4.61 8.95 -7.29
C MET A 134 5.81 8.20 -6.68
N VAL A 135 6.63 7.53 -7.50
CA VAL A 135 7.87 6.84 -7.11
C VAL A 135 9.08 7.57 -7.69
N GLU A 136 9.15 7.67 -9.02
CA GLU A 136 10.26 8.30 -9.74
C GLU A 136 9.95 9.75 -10.14
N ILE A 137 8.67 10.08 -10.32
CA ILE A 137 8.21 11.44 -10.60
C ILE A 137 7.06 11.83 -9.65
N HIS A 138 7.14 13.02 -9.07
CA HIS A 138 6.12 13.55 -8.17
C HIS A 138 5.38 14.73 -8.81
N SER A 139 4.18 15.03 -8.29
CA SER A 139 3.27 16.05 -8.82
C SER A 139 3.94 17.41 -9.04
N ASP A 140 4.76 17.88 -8.11
CA ASP A 140 5.44 19.18 -8.22
C ASP A 140 6.41 19.22 -9.40
N SER A 141 7.15 18.13 -9.61
CA SER A 141 8.09 17.99 -10.73
C SER A 141 7.35 17.93 -12.06
N LEU A 142 6.25 17.17 -12.11
CA LEU A 142 5.41 17.03 -13.28
C LEU A 142 4.71 18.35 -13.65
N LEU A 143 4.16 19.07 -12.66
CA LEU A 143 3.56 20.39 -12.88
C LEU A 143 4.57 21.38 -13.41
N SER A 144 5.75 21.46 -12.80
CA SER A 144 6.84 22.34 -13.28
C SER A 144 7.32 22.00 -14.70
N TYR A 145 7.21 20.74 -15.11
CA TYR A 145 7.48 20.28 -16.46
C TYR A 145 6.40 20.76 -17.45
N ILE A 146 5.12 20.57 -17.08
CA ILE A 146 3.97 20.94 -17.91
C ILE A 146 3.84 22.47 -18.06
N GLU A 147 4.16 23.25 -17.03
CA GLU A 147 4.17 24.71 -17.05
C GLU A 147 5.14 25.29 -18.09
N LYS A 148 6.23 24.57 -18.39
CA LYS A 148 7.17 24.90 -19.47
C LYS A 148 6.66 24.52 -20.86
N ASP A 149 5.37 24.25 -21.02
CA ASP A 149 4.70 23.81 -22.24
C ASP A 149 5.19 22.47 -22.81
N GLN A 150 5.81 21.66 -21.95
CA GLN A 150 6.25 20.31 -22.30
C GLN A 150 5.09 19.32 -22.20
N TYR A 151 5.15 18.24 -22.97
CA TYR A 151 4.09 17.24 -23.02
C TYR A 151 4.43 16.05 -22.14
N ALA A 152 3.48 15.68 -21.29
CA ALA A 152 3.50 14.44 -20.53
C ALA A 152 2.23 13.64 -20.81
N LYS A 153 2.32 12.32 -20.77
CA LYS A 153 1.21 11.40 -20.97
C LYS A 153 1.25 10.30 -19.90
N SER A 154 0.12 10.10 -19.24
CA SER A 154 -0.05 8.94 -18.36
C SER A 154 -0.19 7.65 -19.17
N GLU A 155 0.37 6.57 -18.64
CA GLU A 155 0.27 5.23 -19.19
C GLU A 155 -0.10 4.25 -18.10
N ALA A 156 -1.07 3.39 -18.39
CA ALA A 156 -1.48 2.33 -17.48
C ALA A 156 -0.43 1.21 -17.47
N PRO A 157 -0.29 0.51 -16.34
CA PRO A 157 0.53 -0.69 -16.27
C PRO A 157 0.13 -1.73 -17.33
N THR A 158 1.10 -2.46 -17.81
CA THR A 158 0.89 -3.55 -18.76
C THR A 158 0.23 -4.77 -18.08
N VAL A 159 -0.28 -5.69 -18.88
CA VAL A 159 -0.80 -6.97 -18.38
C VAL A 159 0.25 -7.72 -17.56
N GLY A 160 1.51 -7.78 -18.02
CA GLY A 160 2.59 -8.49 -17.32
C GLY A 160 2.97 -7.85 -15.97
N GLU A 161 2.87 -6.52 -15.87
CA GLU A 161 3.09 -5.80 -14.59
C GLU A 161 1.97 -6.11 -13.60
N TYR A 162 0.71 -6.14 -14.04
CA TYR A 162 -0.41 -6.59 -13.20
C TYR A 162 -0.30 -8.07 -12.82
N GLU A 163 0.13 -8.96 -13.73
CA GLU A 163 0.38 -10.38 -13.42
C GLU A 163 1.41 -10.51 -12.30
N THR A 164 2.50 -9.77 -12.38
CA THR A 164 3.53 -9.73 -11.34
C THR A 164 2.98 -9.20 -10.02
N PHE A 165 2.23 -8.10 -10.07
CA PHE A 165 1.61 -7.49 -8.90
C PHE A 165 0.63 -8.44 -8.20
N PHE A 166 -0.29 -9.05 -8.94
CA PHE A 166 -1.25 -10.02 -8.38
C PHE A 166 -0.58 -11.28 -7.87
N GLY A 167 0.44 -11.77 -8.56
CA GLY A 167 1.25 -12.91 -8.10
C GLY A 167 1.87 -12.66 -6.73
N ASN A 168 2.48 -11.47 -6.54
CA ASN A 168 3.06 -11.08 -5.26
C ASN A 168 2.00 -10.96 -4.15
N LEU A 169 0.82 -10.40 -4.45
CA LEU A 169 -0.26 -10.31 -3.47
C LEU A 169 -0.82 -11.68 -3.07
N LEU A 170 -0.88 -12.62 -4.00
CA LEU A 170 -1.32 -14.00 -3.72
C LEU A 170 -0.30 -14.80 -2.89
N GLU A 171 0.94 -14.34 -2.75
CA GLU A 171 1.86 -14.90 -1.74
C GLU A 171 1.41 -14.53 -0.31
N GLU A 172 0.75 -13.39 -0.14
CA GLU A 172 0.33 -12.84 1.16
C GLU A 172 -1.17 -13.05 1.46
N ALA A 173 -2.00 -13.31 0.44
CA ALA A 173 -3.45 -13.49 0.57
C ALA A 173 -3.99 -14.73 -0.14
N GLU A 174 -5.14 -15.20 0.31
CA GLU A 174 -5.91 -16.28 -0.35
C GLU A 174 -6.68 -15.72 -1.56
N GLN A 175 -7.17 -14.48 -1.45
CA GLN A 175 -7.93 -13.78 -2.48
C GLN A 175 -7.46 -12.32 -2.61
N VAL A 176 -7.57 -11.77 -3.80
CA VAL A 176 -7.28 -10.36 -4.11
C VAL A 176 -8.50 -9.73 -4.78
N LEU A 177 -8.96 -8.62 -4.25
CA LEU A 177 -9.91 -7.72 -4.90
C LEU A 177 -9.16 -6.46 -5.34
N HIS A 178 -8.96 -6.30 -6.64
CA HIS A 178 -8.39 -5.09 -7.22
C HIS A 178 -9.50 -4.14 -7.69
N ILE A 179 -9.56 -2.94 -7.13
CA ILE A 179 -10.53 -1.92 -7.52
C ILE A 179 -9.83 -0.93 -8.44
N SER A 180 -10.15 -0.98 -9.71
CA SER A 180 -9.58 -0.11 -10.74
C SER A 180 -10.50 1.07 -11.05
N ILE A 181 -9.92 2.12 -11.66
CA ILE A 181 -10.70 3.24 -12.20
C ILE A 181 -11.63 2.77 -13.33
N ALA A 182 -12.58 3.65 -13.71
CA ALA A 182 -13.59 3.37 -14.72
C ALA A 182 -12.99 2.78 -16.01
N SER A 183 -13.57 1.71 -16.53
CA SER A 183 -13.17 0.99 -17.76
C SER A 183 -13.21 1.91 -18.95
N GLY A 184 -13.67 2.95 -19.13
CA GLY A 184 -13.57 3.89 -20.28
C GLY A 184 -12.46 4.93 -20.14
N SER A 185 -11.70 4.92 -19.04
CA SER A 185 -10.77 5.99 -18.71
C SER A 185 -9.32 5.71 -19.11
N GLY A 186 -9.08 4.60 -19.76
CA GLY A 186 -7.75 4.17 -20.19
C GLY A 186 -7.64 2.65 -20.26
N LYS A 187 -6.44 2.13 -20.23
CA LYS A 187 -6.18 0.70 -20.36
C LYS A 187 -6.06 -0.04 -19.01
N GLY A 188 -6.07 0.66 -17.87
CA GLY A 188 -5.82 0.06 -16.57
C GLY A 188 -6.79 -1.08 -16.23
N PHE A 189 -8.10 -0.83 -16.27
CA PHE A 189 -9.10 -1.85 -16.00
C PHE A 189 -8.99 -3.05 -16.96
N GLU A 190 -8.79 -2.79 -18.26
CA GLU A 190 -8.68 -3.84 -19.28
C GLU A 190 -7.43 -4.69 -19.03
N ASN A 191 -6.27 -4.07 -18.78
CA ASN A 191 -5.01 -4.76 -18.53
C ASN A 191 -5.06 -5.56 -17.21
N ALA A 192 -5.60 -4.96 -16.15
CA ALA A 192 -5.81 -5.64 -14.87
C ALA A 192 -6.74 -6.84 -15.01
N SER A 193 -7.87 -6.69 -15.74
CA SER A 193 -8.83 -7.75 -15.98
C SER A 193 -8.24 -8.89 -16.81
N GLN A 194 -7.42 -8.56 -17.82
CA GLN A 194 -6.73 -9.56 -18.62
C GLN A 194 -5.69 -10.32 -17.79
N ALA A 195 -4.92 -9.63 -16.96
CA ALA A 195 -3.98 -10.26 -16.04
C ALA A 195 -4.68 -11.17 -15.04
N ALA A 196 -5.77 -10.68 -14.43
CA ALA A 196 -6.56 -11.44 -13.46
C ALA A 196 -7.14 -12.74 -14.03
N ALA A 197 -7.40 -12.81 -15.33
CA ALA A 197 -7.91 -14.03 -15.98
C ALA A 197 -6.95 -15.24 -15.85
N GLY A 198 -5.66 -14.99 -15.57
CA GLY A 198 -4.67 -16.03 -15.27
C GLY A 198 -4.72 -16.57 -13.83
N PHE A 199 -5.52 -15.98 -12.95
CA PHE A 199 -5.57 -16.32 -11.53
C PHE A 199 -7.01 -16.64 -11.09
N SER A 200 -7.20 -17.77 -10.42
CA SER A 200 -8.53 -18.18 -9.92
C SER A 200 -9.01 -17.38 -8.69
N HIS A 201 -8.11 -16.65 -8.05
CA HIS A 201 -8.35 -15.96 -6.77
C HIS A 201 -8.15 -14.44 -6.85
N VAL A 202 -8.12 -13.88 -8.05
CA VAL A 202 -8.05 -12.44 -8.29
C VAL A 202 -9.35 -11.98 -8.94
N GLN A 203 -10.00 -11.00 -8.33
CA GLN A 203 -11.17 -10.31 -8.88
C GLN A 203 -10.82 -8.85 -9.14
N VAL A 204 -11.14 -8.37 -10.34
CA VAL A 204 -11.02 -6.94 -10.68
C VAL A 204 -12.42 -6.33 -10.71
N PHE A 205 -12.58 -5.22 -10.00
CA PHE A 205 -13.84 -4.47 -9.92
C PHE A 205 -13.69 -3.13 -10.68
N ASP A 206 -14.59 -2.88 -11.62
CA ASP A 206 -14.70 -1.58 -12.27
C ASP A 206 -15.42 -0.60 -11.34
N SER A 207 -14.73 0.40 -10.84
CA SER A 207 -15.37 1.39 -9.97
C SER A 207 -16.39 2.27 -10.69
N GLY A 208 -16.31 2.39 -12.02
CA GLY A 208 -17.10 3.35 -12.80
C GLY A 208 -16.75 4.82 -12.50
N HIS A 209 -15.72 5.07 -11.73
CA HIS A 209 -15.28 6.38 -11.25
C HIS A 209 -13.80 6.61 -11.51
N LEU A 210 -13.37 7.86 -11.30
CA LEU A 210 -11.98 8.30 -11.30
C LEU A 210 -11.61 8.88 -9.94
N SER A 211 -10.30 8.97 -9.66
CA SER A 211 -9.77 9.76 -8.54
C SER A 211 -10.47 9.42 -7.21
N SER A 212 -10.89 10.41 -6.47
CA SER A 212 -11.51 10.29 -5.15
C SER A 212 -12.78 9.44 -5.11
N GLY A 213 -13.53 9.34 -6.22
CA GLY A 213 -14.70 8.46 -6.29
C GLY A 213 -14.32 6.99 -6.18
N THR A 214 -13.28 6.57 -6.92
CA THR A 214 -12.69 5.23 -6.77
C THR A 214 -12.08 5.07 -5.38
N GLY A 215 -11.36 6.09 -4.88
CA GLY A 215 -10.76 6.09 -3.55
C GLY A 215 -11.77 5.82 -2.43
N LEU A 216 -12.96 6.42 -2.49
CA LEU A 216 -14.04 6.15 -1.53
C LEU A 216 -14.48 4.68 -1.54
N MET A 217 -14.55 4.05 -2.72
CA MET A 217 -14.90 2.64 -2.85
C MET A 217 -13.79 1.74 -2.29
N VAL A 218 -12.54 2.07 -2.56
CA VAL A 218 -11.37 1.36 -2.02
C VAL A 218 -11.35 1.40 -0.49
N MET A 219 -11.53 2.58 0.09
CA MET A 219 -11.62 2.74 1.55
C MET A 219 -12.78 1.94 2.14
N HIS A 220 -13.94 1.97 1.48
CA HIS A 220 -15.11 1.20 1.91
C HIS A 220 -14.82 -0.30 1.92
N ALA A 221 -14.28 -0.84 0.82
CA ALA A 221 -13.91 -2.24 0.72
C ALA A 221 -12.86 -2.65 1.76
N ALA A 222 -11.78 -1.88 1.92
CA ALA A 222 -10.76 -2.14 2.92
C ALA A 222 -11.32 -2.17 4.34
N ASN A 223 -12.21 -1.22 4.68
CA ASN A 223 -12.89 -1.22 5.99
C ASN A 223 -13.83 -2.43 6.18
N MET A 224 -14.44 -2.96 5.12
CA MET A 224 -15.24 -4.18 5.21
C MET A 224 -14.35 -5.40 5.47
N VAL A 225 -13.21 -5.49 4.79
CA VAL A 225 -12.22 -6.58 5.01
C VAL A 225 -11.69 -6.55 6.44
N LEU A 226 -11.40 -5.37 6.99
CA LEU A 226 -11.00 -5.21 8.40
C LEU A 226 -12.10 -5.68 9.38
N LYS A 227 -13.37 -5.70 8.96
CA LYS A 227 -14.51 -6.25 9.71
C LYS A 227 -14.79 -7.71 9.37
N ASN A 228 -13.81 -8.43 8.81
CA ASN A 228 -13.88 -9.84 8.43
C ASN A 228 -15.00 -10.19 7.41
N LYS A 229 -15.42 -9.21 6.58
CA LYS A 229 -16.35 -9.46 5.48
C LYS A 229 -15.66 -10.26 4.38
N ASP A 230 -16.40 -11.17 3.74
CA ASP A 230 -15.89 -11.95 2.61
C ASP A 230 -16.00 -11.19 1.27
N LEU A 231 -15.43 -11.77 0.22
CA LEU A 231 -15.37 -11.15 -1.10
C LEU A 231 -16.76 -10.84 -1.65
N ASP A 232 -17.72 -11.76 -1.51
CA ASP A 232 -19.07 -11.61 -2.05
C ASP A 232 -19.83 -10.47 -1.34
N GLU A 233 -19.72 -10.38 -0.01
CA GLU A 233 -20.29 -9.29 0.77
C GLU A 233 -19.68 -7.93 0.35
N VAL A 234 -18.35 -7.88 0.12
CA VAL A 234 -17.67 -6.66 -0.32
C VAL A 234 -18.13 -6.26 -1.72
N LEU A 235 -18.18 -7.18 -2.67
CA LEU A 235 -18.64 -6.92 -4.04
C LEU A 235 -20.09 -6.42 -4.06
N GLN A 236 -21.01 -7.07 -3.38
CA GLN A 236 -22.41 -6.62 -3.27
C GLN A 236 -22.52 -5.20 -2.71
N SER A 237 -21.70 -4.89 -1.70
CA SER A 237 -21.68 -3.57 -1.10
C SER A 237 -21.11 -2.51 -2.06
N LEU A 238 -20.07 -2.85 -2.83
CA LEU A 238 -19.50 -1.97 -3.85
C LEU A 238 -20.51 -1.68 -4.96
N GLU A 239 -21.20 -2.70 -5.48
CA GLU A 239 -22.28 -2.54 -6.48
C GLU A 239 -23.41 -1.64 -5.96
N ALA A 240 -23.76 -1.75 -4.68
CA ALA A 240 -24.82 -0.95 -4.06
C ALA A 240 -24.44 0.52 -3.84
N ILE A 241 -23.16 0.83 -3.60
CA ILE A 241 -22.69 2.21 -3.40
C ILE A 241 -22.24 2.90 -4.68
N GLN A 242 -21.74 2.17 -5.67
CA GLN A 242 -21.23 2.70 -6.92
C GLN A 242 -22.17 3.74 -7.56
N PRO A 243 -23.48 3.49 -7.78
CA PRO A 243 -24.38 4.46 -8.39
C PRO A 243 -24.70 5.67 -7.49
N LYS A 244 -24.33 5.65 -6.24
CA LYS A 244 -24.56 6.74 -5.27
C LYS A 244 -23.38 7.69 -5.17
N ILE A 245 -22.22 7.31 -5.71
CA ILE A 245 -21.03 8.15 -5.74
C ILE A 245 -21.10 9.05 -6.96
N GLN A 246 -20.78 10.31 -6.78
CA GLN A 246 -20.62 11.28 -7.86
C GLN A 246 -19.23 11.88 -7.80
N THR A 247 -18.48 11.75 -8.87
CA THR A 247 -17.16 12.34 -9.01
C THR A 247 -17.21 13.51 -9.97
N SER A 248 -16.74 14.65 -9.55
CA SER A 248 -16.60 15.84 -10.40
C SER A 248 -15.27 16.53 -10.10
N PHE A 249 -14.68 17.14 -11.11
CA PHE A 249 -13.46 17.92 -10.98
C PHE A 249 -13.51 19.14 -11.91
N ILE A 250 -12.79 20.18 -11.51
CA ILE A 250 -12.62 21.40 -12.29
C ILE A 250 -11.18 21.43 -12.79
N LEU A 251 -11.03 21.69 -14.08
CA LEU A 251 -9.72 21.79 -14.73
C LEU A 251 -9.33 23.27 -14.86
N ASP A 252 -8.13 23.62 -14.47
CA ASP A 252 -7.55 24.94 -14.75
C ASP A 252 -7.29 25.12 -16.25
N SER A 253 -6.92 24.05 -16.95
CA SER A 253 -6.66 24.05 -18.37
C SER A 253 -7.02 22.70 -19.00
N SER A 254 -7.70 22.72 -20.13
CA SER A 254 -7.99 21.56 -20.95
C SER A 254 -6.91 21.26 -22.01
N LYS A 255 -5.81 22.05 -22.04
CA LYS A 255 -4.77 21.97 -23.07
C LYS A 255 -4.13 20.58 -23.16
N GLN A 256 -3.81 19.95 -22.02
CA GLN A 256 -3.19 18.63 -22.00
C GLN A 256 -4.19 17.54 -22.44
N LEU A 257 -5.46 17.64 -22.05
CA LEU A 257 -6.51 16.72 -22.52
C LEU A 257 -6.71 16.81 -24.03
N TYR A 258 -6.63 18.01 -24.61
CA TYR A 258 -6.65 18.19 -26.05
C TYR A 258 -5.41 17.56 -26.72
N ARG A 259 -4.22 17.78 -26.19
CA ARG A 259 -2.96 17.20 -26.70
C ARG A 259 -2.94 15.69 -26.63
N SER A 260 -3.53 15.09 -25.58
CA SER A 260 -3.64 13.64 -25.43
C SER A 260 -4.72 13.00 -26.31
N GLY A 261 -5.52 13.81 -27.00
CA GLY A 261 -6.63 13.35 -27.86
C GLY A 261 -7.90 12.99 -27.09
N LEU A 262 -7.97 13.24 -25.80
CA LEU A 262 -9.16 13.01 -24.97
C LEU A 262 -10.25 14.07 -25.20
N LEU A 263 -9.88 15.25 -25.69
CA LEU A 263 -10.82 16.29 -26.10
C LEU A 263 -10.66 16.60 -27.58
N ASN A 264 -11.78 16.74 -28.27
CA ASN A 264 -11.78 17.21 -29.66
C ASN A 264 -11.66 18.74 -29.71
N LYS A 265 -11.28 19.26 -30.90
CA LYS A 265 -11.07 20.70 -31.13
C LYS A 265 -12.31 21.57 -30.90
N GLN A 266 -13.51 21.00 -31.00
CA GLN A 266 -14.77 21.75 -30.81
C GLN A 266 -15.06 21.98 -29.32
N VAL A 267 -14.65 21.06 -28.47
CA VAL A 267 -14.83 21.15 -27.01
C VAL A 267 -13.73 21.99 -26.37
N TRP A 268 -12.54 22.05 -26.99
CA TRP A 268 -11.40 22.79 -26.46
C TRP A 268 -11.47 24.33 -26.68
N LYS A 269 -12.29 24.81 -27.64
CA LYS A 269 -12.52 26.27 -27.86
C LYS A 269 -13.48 26.84 -26.82
#